data_d18f25f78cb193205a82f15eeca651b0
#
_entry.id   d18f25f78cb193205a82f15eeca651b0
#
_cell.length_a   1.000
_cell.length_b   1.000
_cell.length_c   1.000
_cell.angle_alpha   90.00
_cell.angle_beta   90.00
_cell.angle_gamma   90.00
#
_symmetry.space_group_name_H-M   'P 1'
#
loop_
_entity.id
_entity.type
_entity.pdbx_description
1 polymer ?
#
loop_
_entity_poly.entity_id
_entity_poly.type
_entity_poly.pdbx_seq_one_letter_code
_entity_poly.pdbx_strand_id
1 'polypeptide(L)'
;LSMLFSLFILMLGVDCYYLCENVRKDTINDTKYEYMYTLKYPEESVPEGGEACFVKTLSKEQLGYNLDVTVMGMDSDNKYYDVKTHKGKSFITVSQSVVERYGVAKGDKFILTDDATSMDYAFTVEDICDERGGLMVFMDIDSMRELFGESDTYYNCLLSDKKLDIDEGRLYSTTTKSDIERSAAVFTDLMMSMIVMLIAVAVIIFCSVMFLMLNVTIERASFGISLVKVFGYKTKDVKKLYL
;
A
#
# COMPACT_ATOMS: atom_id res chain seq x y z
N LEU A 1 -19.42 26.93 -5.00
CA LEU A 1 -18.05 26.45 -5.17
C LEU A 1 -17.45 25.95 -3.84
N SER A 2 -17.53 26.73 -2.75
CA SER A 2 -16.97 26.33 -1.43
C SER A 2 -17.64 25.11 -0.82
N MET A 3 -18.94 24.90 -1.01
CA MET A 3 -19.65 23.71 -0.55
C MET A 3 -19.17 22.44 -1.28
N LEU A 4 -18.93 22.52 -2.61
CA LEU A 4 -18.37 21.42 -3.38
C LEU A 4 -16.94 21.10 -2.93
N PHE A 5 -16.16 22.14 -2.62
CA PHE A 5 -14.79 21.97 -2.15
C PHE A 5 -14.72 21.30 -0.77
N SER A 6 -15.58 21.69 0.18
CA SER A 6 -15.63 21.07 1.51
C SER A 6 -16.12 19.61 1.44
N LEU A 7 -17.10 19.32 0.57
CA LEU A 7 -17.53 17.95 0.32
C LEU A 7 -16.40 17.09 -0.28
N PHE A 8 -15.63 17.65 -1.22
CA PHE A 8 -14.49 16.98 -1.81
C PHE A 8 -13.42 16.63 -0.77
N ILE A 9 -13.07 17.55 0.13
CA ILE A 9 -12.12 17.29 1.22
C ILE A 9 -12.65 16.18 2.14
N LEU A 10 -13.94 16.17 2.44
CA LEU A 10 -14.54 15.14 3.29
C LEU A 10 -14.48 13.76 2.62
N MET A 11 -14.81 13.66 1.34
CA MET A 11 -14.68 12.43 0.57
C MET A 11 -13.23 11.94 0.56
N LEU A 12 -12.28 12.84 0.30
CA LEU A 12 -10.85 12.52 0.29
C LEU A 12 -10.38 11.98 1.66
N GLY A 13 -10.86 12.54 2.75
CA GLY A 13 -10.55 12.03 4.10
C GLY A 13 -11.10 10.62 4.33
N VAL A 14 -12.32 10.34 3.88
CA VAL A 14 -12.93 9.01 3.97
C VAL A 14 -12.19 8.00 3.09
N ASP A 15 -11.84 8.38 1.87
CA ASP A 15 -11.09 7.51 0.94
C ASP A 15 -9.69 7.18 1.50
N CYS A 16 -8.99 8.17 2.08
CA CYS A 16 -7.72 7.95 2.76
C CYS A 16 -7.85 6.96 3.93
N TYR A 17 -8.93 7.04 4.70
CA TYR A 17 -9.20 6.09 5.78
C TYR A 17 -9.30 4.66 5.27
N TYR A 18 -10.15 4.43 4.26
CA TYR A 18 -10.31 3.10 3.67
C TYR A 18 -9.01 2.59 3.03
N LEU A 19 -8.25 3.48 2.37
CA LEU A 19 -6.96 3.11 1.79
C LEU A 19 -5.98 2.61 2.85
N CYS A 20 -5.81 3.33 3.96
CA CYS A 20 -4.93 2.92 5.05
C CYS A 20 -5.36 1.58 5.68
N GLU A 21 -6.67 1.39 5.88
CA GLU A 21 -7.19 0.14 6.44
C GLU A 21 -7.03 -1.04 5.48
N ASN A 22 -7.18 -0.83 4.18
CA ASN A 22 -6.94 -1.86 3.17
C ASN A 22 -5.46 -2.24 3.11
N VAL A 23 -4.56 -1.27 3.05
CA VAL A 23 -3.10 -1.53 3.06
C VAL A 23 -2.71 -2.35 4.30
N ARG A 24 -3.24 -2.02 5.47
CA ARG A 24 -2.99 -2.77 6.70
C ARG A 24 -3.49 -4.22 6.58
N LYS A 25 -4.71 -4.42 6.10
CA LYS A 25 -5.30 -5.76 5.94
C LYS A 25 -4.53 -6.58 4.91
N ASP A 26 -4.17 -5.99 3.79
CA ASP A 26 -3.42 -6.66 2.74
C ASP A 26 -2.04 -7.09 3.25
N THR A 27 -1.32 -6.21 3.96
CA THR A 27 -0.02 -6.53 4.58
C THR A 27 -0.12 -7.72 5.54
N ILE A 28 -1.16 -7.78 6.37
CA ILE A 28 -1.37 -8.87 7.33
C ILE A 28 -1.75 -10.17 6.62
N ASN A 29 -2.64 -10.09 5.62
CA ASN A 29 -3.13 -11.26 4.88
C ASN A 29 -2.05 -11.90 4.01
N ASP A 30 -1.19 -11.08 3.41
CA ASP A 30 -0.09 -11.55 2.57
C ASP A 30 1.06 -12.16 3.40
N THR A 31 1.12 -11.86 4.71
CA THR A 31 2.09 -12.48 5.60
C THR A 31 1.60 -13.86 6.06
N LYS A 32 1.99 -14.91 5.35
CA LYS A 32 1.56 -16.31 5.60
C LYS A 32 2.52 -17.10 6.48
N TYR A 33 3.69 -16.52 6.81
CA TYR A 33 4.71 -17.11 7.68
C TYR A 33 4.67 -16.49 9.08
N GLU A 34 5.13 -17.24 10.10
CA GLU A 34 5.22 -16.73 11.47
C GLU A 34 6.58 -16.05 11.75
N TYR A 35 7.66 -16.55 11.10
CA TYR A 35 9.02 -16.06 11.27
C TYR A 35 9.69 -15.85 9.92
N MET A 36 10.35 -14.71 9.77
CA MET A 36 11.24 -14.38 8.68
C MET A 36 12.62 -14.08 9.26
N TYR A 37 13.58 -14.88 8.91
CA TYR A 37 14.98 -14.71 9.34
C TYR A 37 15.77 -14.13 8.18
N THR A 38 16.40 -12.99 8.41
CA THR A 38 17.37 -12.41 7.48
C THR A 38 18.77 -12.78 7.96
N LEU A 39 19.57 -13.39 7.11
CA LEU A 39 20.87 -13.91 7.42
C LEU A 39 21.97 -12.99 6.90
N LYS A 40 23.07 -12.86 7.64
CA LYS A 40 24.32 -12.24 7.16
C LYS A 40 25.09 -13.20 6.24
N TYR A 41 25.08 -14.46 6.61
CA TYR A 41 25.73 -15.55 5.89
C TYR A 41 24.80 -16.75 5.88
N PRO A 42 24.62 -17.44 4.72
CA PRO A 42 23.81 -18.65 4.65
C PRO A 42 24.41 -19.76 5.53
N GLU A 43 23.60 -20.66 6.00
CA GLU A 43 24.03 -21.90 6.59
C GLU A 43 24.42 -22.92 5.50
N GLU A 44 25.18 -24.00 5.89
CA GLU A 44 25.56 -25.04 4.93
C GLU A 44 24.37 -25.82 4.40
N SER A 45 23.31 -25.93 5.21
CA SER A 45 22.05 -26.58 4.84
C SER A 45 20.87 -25.81 5.37
N VAL A 46 19.76 -25.88 4.65
CA VAL A 46 18.50 -25.26 5.09
C VAL A 46 17.99 -26.00 6.34
N PRO A 47 17.73 -25.30 7.46
CA PRO A 47 17.19 -25.91 8.67
C PRO A 47 15.83 -26.57 8.42
N GLU A 48 15.56 -27.69 9.11
CA GLU A 48 14.29 -28.41 8.96
C GLU A 48 13.07 -27.52 9.31
N GLY A 49 12.16 -27.38 8.39
CA GLY A 49 10.98 -26.52 8.52
C GLY A 49 11.19 -25.07 8.11
N GLY A 50 12.36 -24.72 7.56
CA GLY A 50 12.64 -23.45 6.93
C GLY A 50 12.51 -23.53 5.41
N GLU A 51 11.93 -22.51 4.79
CA GLU A 51 11.91 -22.32 3.34
C GLU A 51 12.96 -21.28 2.96
N ALA A 52 13.92 -21.66 2.14
CA ALA A 52 15.01 -20.78 1.73
C ALA A 52 14.55 -19.83 0.62
N CYS A 53 14.87 -18.56 0.82
CA CYS A 53 14.60 -17.51 -0.17
C CYS A 53 15.85 -16.67 -0.38
N PHE A 54 16.00 -16.12 -1.57
CA PHE A 54 17.00 -15.11 -1.86
C PHE A 54 16.31 -13.76 -2.03
N VAL A 55 16.58 -12.83 -1.14
CA VAL A 55 15.95 -11.49 -1.15
C VAL A 55 17.00 -10.45 -1.50
N LYS A 56 16.66 -9.60 -2.46
CA LYS A 56 17.47 -8.44 -2.84
C LYS A 56 16.58 -7.24 -3.09
N THR A 57 16.95 -6.10 -2.55
CA THR A 57 16.25 -4.84 -2.81
C THR A 57 16.89 -4.16 -4.00
N LEU A 58 16.08 -3.83 -4.98
CA LEU A 58 16.43 -3.01 -6.13
C LEU A 58 15.55 -1.77 -6.12
N SER A 59 15.96 -0.72 -6.83
CA SER A 59 15.20 0.51 -6.91
C SER A 59 14.53 0.70 -8.28
N LYS A 60 13.42 1.44 -8.25
CA LYS A 60 12.74 1.93 -9.45
C LYS A 60 12.49 3.41 -9.33
N GLU A 61 13.07 4.19 -10.23
CA GLU A 61 12.78 5.62 -10.30
C GLU A 61 11.38 5.86 -10.86
N GLN A 62 10.62 6.69 -10.16
CA GLN A 62 9.32 7.19 -10.61
C GLN A 62 9.14 8.65 -10.18
N LEU A 63 8.92 9.54 -11.14
CA LEU A 63 8.70 10.97 -10.90
C LEU A 63 9.81 11.64 -10.07
N GLY A 64 11.07 11.20 -10.25
CA GLY A 64 12.23 11.73 -9.51
C GLY A 64 12.43 11.16 -8.12
N TYR A 65 11.69 10.11 -7.74
CA TYR A 65 11.86 9.39 -6.48
C TYR A 65 12.24 7.93 -6.76
N ASN A 66 13.27 7.44 -6.08
CA ASN A 66 13.59 6.02 -6.07
C ASN A 66 12.72 5.31 -5.05
N LEU A 67 12.02 4.29 -5.50
CA LEU A 67 11.22 3.42 -4.65
C LEU A 67 11.85 2.03 -4.62
N ASP A 68 11.98 1.49 -3.42
CA ASP A 68 12.51 0.16 -3.20
C ASP A 68 11.50 -0.89 -3.68
N VAL A 69 11.99 -1.82 -4.50
CA VAL A 69 11.27 -2.99 -4.96
C VAL A 69 12.02 -4.23 -4.45
N THR A 70 11.34 -5.05 -3.69
CA THR A 70 11.91 -6.28 -3.16
C THR A 70 11.83 -7.38 -4.21
N VAL A 71 12.98 -7.86 -4.66
CA VAL A 71 13.08 -9.05 -5.52
C VAL A 71 13.31 -10.26 -4.64
N MET A 72 12.41 -11.23 -4.74
CA MET A 72 12.44 -12.46 -3.95
C MET A 72 12.59 -13.67 -4.89
N GLY A 73 13.76 -14.33 -4.80
CA GLY A 73 13.99 -15.62 -5.42
C GLY A 73 13.49 -16.74 -4.51
N MET A 74 12.64 -17.61 -5.04
CA MET A 74 12.08 -18.75 -4.33
C MET A 74 11.81 -19.92 -5.27
N ASP A 75 11.64 -21.11 -4.69
CA ASP A 75 11.23 -22.28 -5.43
C ASP A 75 9.76 -22.18 -5.87
N SER A 76 9.40 -22.82 -6.96
CA SER A 76 8.04 -22.79 -7.54
C SER A 76 6.97 -23.43 -6.66
N ASP A 77 7.36 -24.26 -5.72
CA ASP A 77 6.51 -24.99 -4.77
C ASP A 77 6.66 -24.42 -3.33
N ASN A 78 7.03 -23.16 -3.20
CA ASN A 78 7.14 -22.47 -1.92
C ASN A 78 5.80 -22.51 -1.18
N LYS A 79 5.86 -22.86 0.11
CA LYS A 79 4.70 -23.05 0.97
C LYS A 79 3.94 -21.75 1.29
N TYR A 80 4.66 -20.62 1.33
CA TYR A 80 4.14 -19.34 1.84
C TYR A 80 3.62 -18.40 0.76
N TYR A 81 4.04 -18.61 -0.49
CA TYR A 81 3.63 -17.78 -1.61
C TYR A 81 3.07 -18.67 -2.73
N ASP A 82 1.82 -18.44 -3.07
CA ASP A 82 1.19 -19.11 -4.24
C ASP A 82 1.51 -18.31 -5.52
N VAL A 83 2.80 -18.30 -5.86
CA VAL A 83 3.33 -17.53 -6.97
C VAL A 83 4.03 -18.46 -7.95
N LYS A 84 3.67 -18.34 -9.22
CA LYS A 84 4.37 -19.06 -10.28
C LYS A 84 5.67 -18.37 -10.62
N THR A 85 6.79 -19.04 -10.40
CA THR A 85 8.10 -18.60 -10.83
C THR A 85 8.47 -19.21 -12.17
N HIS A 86 9.14 -18.45 -13.00
CA HIS A 86 9.58 -18.87 -14.33
C HIS A 86 11.10 -18.94 -14.39
N LYS A 87 11.63 -20.04 -14.94
CA LYS A 87 13.10 -20.18 -15.10
C LYS A 87 13.63 -19.23 -16.14
N GLY A 88 14.73 -18.55 -15.81
CA GLY A 88 15.45 -17.62 -16.65
C GLY A 88 15.71 -16.28 -15.99
N LYS A 89 16.89 -15.74 -16.22
CA LYS A 89 17.41 -14.52 -15.56
C LYS A 89 16.61 -13.25 -15.81
N SER A 90 15.75 -13.27 -16.82
CA SER A 90 14.99 -12.07 -17.24
C SER A 90 13.50 -12.17 -16.95
N PHE A 91 13.02 -13.28 -16.40
CA PHE A 91 11.59 -13.52 -16.19
C PHE A 91 11.20 -13.30 -14.75
N ILE A 92 10.16 -12.51 -14.56
CA ILE A 92 9.65 -12.17 -13.24
C ILE A 92 8.12 -12.30 -13.19
N THR A 93 7.63 -12.60 -12.00
CA THR A 93 6.23 -12.41 -11.62
C THR A 93 6.13 -11.18 -10.72
N VAL A 94 5.26 -10.25 -11.03
CA VAL A 94 5.10 -8.99 -10.26
C VAL A 94 3.88 -9.05 -9.36
N SER A 95 3.97 -8.41 -8.20
CA SER A 95 2.85 -8.25 -7.29
C SER A 95 1.81 -7.27 -7.85
N GLN A 96 0.56 -7.42 -7.40
CA GLN A 96 -0.52 -6.51 -7.79
C GLN A 96 -0.19 -5.05 -7.41
N SER A 97 0.51 -4.82 -6.30
CA SER A 97 0.99 -3.48 -5.89
C SER A 97 1.94 -2.86 -6.91
N VAL A 98 2.82 -3.65 -7.55
CA VAL A 98 3.71 -3.20 -8.61
C VAL A 98 2.90 -2.82 -9.85
N VAL A 99 1.89 -3.63 -10.22
CA VAL A 99 0.98 -3.32 -11.33
C VAL A 99 0.24 -2.01 -11.10
N GLU A 100 -0.35 -1.84 -9.93
CA GLU A 100 -1.11 -0.64 -9.56
C GLU A 100 -0.22 0.62 -9.50
N ARG A 101 1.04 0.46 -9.06
CA ARG A 101 1.96 1.57 -8.93
C ARG A 101 2.58 2.01 -10.25
N TYR A 102 2.99 1.05 -11.08
CA TYR A 102 3.79 1.33 -12.28
C TYR A 102 3.02 1.12 -13.59
N GLY A 103 1.81 0.57 -13.55
CA GLY A 103 0.98 0.32 -14.73
C GLY A 103 1.54 -0.74 -15.67
N VAL A 104 2.34 -1.68 -15.15
CA VAL A 104 2.96 -2.75 -15.95
C VAL A 104 1.98 -3.88 -16.21
N ALA A 105 2.07 -4.48 -17.39
CA ALA A 105 1.27 -5.60 -17.81
C ALA A 105 2.15 -6.81 -18.17
N LYS A 106 1.53 -7.97 -18.31
CA LYS A 106 2.20 -9.19 -18.76
C LYS A 106 2.81 -8.98 -20.14
N GLY A 107 4.10 -9.32 -20.28
CA GLY A 107 4.90 -9.10 -21.47
C GLY A 107 5.69 -7.79 -21.50
N ASP A 108 5.43 -6.87 -20.59
CA ASP A 108 6.16 -5.61 -20.51
C ASP A 108 7.58 -5.79 -19.96
N LYS A 109 8.44 -4.83 -20.29
CA LYS A 109 9.77 -4.75 -19.70
C LYS A 109 9.72 -3.91 -18.44
N PHE A 110 10.24 -4.45 -17.35
CA PHE A 110 10.38 -3.79 -16.08
C PHE A 110 11.85 -3.68 -15.72
N ILE A 111 12.36 -2.45 -15.63
CA ILE A 111 13.77 -2.17 -15.35
C ILE A 111 13.88 -1.77 -13.89
N LEU A 112 14.78 -2.44 -13.18
CA LEU A 112 15.15 -2.16 -11.79
C LEU A 112 16.64 -1.89 -11.69
N THR A 113 17.02 -0.94 -10.85
CA THR A 113 18.41 -0.52 -10.65
C THR A 113 18.93 -1.04 -9.31
N ASP A 114 20.12 -1.58 -9.30
CA ASP A 114 20.84 -1.89 -8.06
C ASP A 114 21.62 -0.63 -7.64
N ASP A 115 21.18 0.03 -6.60
CA ASP A 115 21.79 1.27 -6.12
C ASP A 115 23.24 1.10 -5.64
N ALA A 116 23.62 -0.11 -5.20
CA ALA A 116 24.97 -0.40 -4.75
C ALA A 116 25.98 -0.49 -5.90
N THR A 117 25.55 -1.03 -7.05
CA THR A 117 26.40 -1.23 -8.22
C THR A 117 26.11 -0.26 -9.36
N SER A 118 25.00 0.49 -9.26
CA SER A 118 24.45 1.34 -10.33
C SER A 118 24.20 0.58 -11.64
N MET A 119 23.85 -0.71 -11.53
CA MET A 119 23.53 -1.57 -12.67
C MET A 119 22.03 -1.68 -12.84
N ASP A 120 21.59 -1.56 -14.10
CA ASP A 120 20.20 -1.75 -14.50
C ASP A 120 19.95 -3.20 -14.92
N TYR A 121 18.90 -3.79 -14.37
CA TYR A 121 18.42 -5.11 -14.70
C TYR A 121 17.07 -4.99 -15.42
N ALA A 122 17.02 -5.46 -16.66
CA ALA A 122 15.82 -5.44 -17.50
C ALA A 122 15.11 -6.80 -17.40
N PHE A 123 13.96 -6.81 -16.78
CA PHE A 123 13.11 -8.00 -16.64
C PHE A 123 11.93 -7.95 -17.60
N THR A 124 11.38 -9.11 -17.92
CA THR A 124 10.12 -9.28 -18.64
C THR A 124 9.09 -9.82 -17.67
N VAL A 125 7.95 -9.16 -17.58
CA VAL A 125 6.83 -9.58 -16.71
C VAL A 125 6.13 -10.78 -17.36
N GLU A 126 6.31 -11.98 -16.81
CA GLU A 126 5.67 -13.20 -17.30
C GLU A 126 4.31 -13.46 -16.65
N ASP A 127 4.18 -13.12 -15.36
CA ASP A 127 2.92 -13.28 -14.66
C ASP A 127 2.68 -12.19 -13.61
N ILE A 128 1.47 -12.13 -13.08
CA ILE A 128 1.06 -11.19 -12.05
C ILE A 128 0.44 -12.01 -10.92
N CYS A 129 0.86 -11.78 -9.68
CA CYS A 129 0.29 -12.40 -8.50
C CYS A 129 -0.53 -11.40 -7.67
N ASP A 130 -1.47 -11.92 -6.89
CA ASP A 130 -2.40 -11.11 -6.09
C ASP A 130 -1.82 -10.69 -4.72
N GLU A 131 -0.49 -10.59 -4.61
CA GLU A 131 0.18 -10.08 -3.41
C GLU A 131 0.12 -8.55 -3.40
N ARG A 132 -0.28 -7.95 -2.26
CA ARG A 132 -0.50 -6.51 -2.11
C ARG A 132 0.26 -5.87 -0.94
N GLY A 133 0.93 -6.70 -0.15
CA GLY A 133 1.65 -6.27 1.05
C GLY A 133 2.88 -5.39 0.81
N GLY A 134 3.31 -5.23 -0.44
CA GLY A 134 4.46 -4.41 -0.79
C GLY A 134 4.78 -4.43 -2.28
N LEU A 135 5.77 -3.62 -2.68
CA LEU A 135 6.32 -3.65 -4.04
C LEU A 135 7.25 -4.84 -4.17
N MET A 136 6.68 -6.00 -4.51
CA MET A 136 7.40 -7.27 -4.60
C MET A 136 7.44 -7.79 -6.02
N VAL A 137 8.57 -8.42 -6.32
CA VAL A 137 8.82 -9.11 -7.58
C VAL A 137 9.38 -10.48 -7.24
N PHE A 138 8.87 -11.51 -7.89
CA PHE A 138 9.24 -12.89 -7.65
C PHE A 138 9.92 -13.49 -8.86
N MET A 139 10.97 -14.29 -8.62
CA MET A 139 11.65 -15.06 -9.65
C MET A 139 12.12 -16.41 -9.13
N ASP A 140 12.49 -17.29 -10.03
CA ASP A 140 13.09 -18.57 -9.68
C ASP A 140 14.42 -18.36 -8.95
N ILE A 141 14.63 -19.05 -7.83
CA ILE A 141 15.79 -18.84 -6.95
C ILE A 141 17.11 -19.13 -7.65
N ASP A 142 17.16 -20.19 -8.47
CA ASP A 142 18.38 -20.57 -9.19
C ASP A 142 18.71 -19.54 -10.27
N SER A 143 17.69 -19.06 -10.97
CA SER A 143 17.82 -17.99 -11.96
C SER A 143 18.30 -16.67 -11.32
N MET A 144 17.86 -16.38 -10.10
CA MET A 144 18.29 -15.22 -9.34
C MET A 144 19.74 -15.36 -8.86
N ARG A 145 20.15 -16.52 -8.37
CA ARG A 145 21.53 -16.81 -7.99
C ARG A 145 22.48 -16.61 -9.16
N GLU A 146 22.12 -17.17 -10.32
CA GLU A 146 22.90 -17.02 -11.55
C GLU A 146 22.97 -15.57 -12.03
N LEU A 147 21.88 -14.80 -11.89
CA LEU A 147 21.82 -13.38 -12.30
C LEU A 147 22.79 -12.52 -11.46
N PHE A 148 22.83 -12.74 -10.16
CA PHE A 148 23.65 -11.94 -9.23
C PHE A 148 25.03 -12.55 -8.95
N GLY A 149 25.36 -13.71 -9.56
CA GLY A 149 26.66 -14.34 -9.44
C GLY A 149 26.91 -15.01 -8.08
N GLU A 150 25.85 -15.44 -7.42
CA GLU A 150 25.91 -16.16 -6.15
C GLU A 150 26.07 -17.67 -6.36
N SER A 151 26.42 -18.38 -5.29
CA SER A 151 26.53 -19.84 -5.34
C SER A 151 25.16 -20.52 -5.49
N ASP A 152 25.15 -21.74 -6.06
CA ASP A 152 23.91 -22.49 -6.30
C ASP A 152 23.12 -22.82 -5.02
N THR A 153 23.77 -22.73 -3.86
CA THR A 153 23.14 -22.97 -2.55
C THR A 153 22.88 -21.69 -1.76
N TYR A 154 23.15 -20.52 -2.36
CA TYR A 154 23.02 -19.25 -1.65
C TYR A 154 21.57 -18.91 -1.32
N TYR A 155 21.35 -18.50 -0.10
CA TYR A 155 20.11 -17.87 0.38
C TYR A 155 20.44 -16.90 1.52
N ASN A 156 19.66 -15.87 1.70
CA ASN A 156 19.84 -14.88 2.76
C ASN A 156 18.56 -14.64 3.57
N CYS A 157 17.52 -15.38 3.27
CA CYS A 157 16.25 -15.31 3.96
C CYS A 157 15.69 -16.72 4.18
N LEU A 158 15.13 -16.96 5.37
CA LEU A 158 14.39 -18.16 5.71
C LEU A 158 13.00 -17.80 6.21
N LEU A 159 11.99 -18.44 5.66
CA LEU A 159 10.61 -18.33 6.12
C LEU A 159 10.23 -19.58 6.90
N SER A 160 9.53 -19.44 8.01
CA SER A 160 9.11 -20.58 8.83
C SER A 160 7.84 -20.28 9.63
N ASP A 161 7.05 -21.35 9.90
CA ASP A 161 5.94 -21.30 10.86
C ASP A 161 6.40 -21.55 12.29
N LYS A 162 7.62 -22.04 12.48
CA LYS A 162 8.16 -22.38 13.79
C LYS A 162 9.44 -21.60 14.04
N LYS A 163 9.71 -21.35 15.32
CA LYS A 163 10.98 -20.77 15.69
C LYS A 163 12.11 -21.77 15.36
N LEU A 164 13.00 -21.32 14.46
CA LEU A 164 14.21 -22.08 14.10
C LEU A 164 15.34 -21.74 15.05
N ASP A 165 16.20 -22.72 15.30
CA ASP A 165 17.44 -22.55 16.08
C ASP A 165 18.56 -22.19 15.09
N ILE A 166 18.81 -20.89 14.95
CA ILE A 166 19.83 -20.35 14.04
C ILE A 166 20.90 -19.67 14.88
N ASP A 167 22.15 -19.87 14.53
CA ASP A 167 23.27 -19.22 15.20
C ASP A 167 23.15 -17.68 15.13
N GLU A 168 23.12 -17.04 16.29
CA GLU A 168 23.00 -15.57 16.41
C GLU A 168 24.11 -14.83 15.67
N GLY A 169 25.28 -15.43 15.49
CA GLY A 169 26.38 -14.86 14.72
C GLY A 169 26.06 -14.72 13.22
N ARG A 170 25.24 -15.59 12.70
CA ARG A 170 24.79 -15.59 11.29
C ARG A 170 23.53 -14.76 11.05
N LEU A 171 22.78 -14.49 12.11
CA LEU A 171 21.51 -13.78 12.03
C LEU A 171 21.72 -12.27 11.92
N TYR A 172 21.08 -11.66 10.93
CA TYR A 172 21.00 -10.20 10.82
C TYR A 172 19.77 -9.67 11.57
N SER A 173 18.60 -10.23 11.30
CA SER A 173 17.36 -9.89 11.98
C SER A 173 16.38 -11.06 11.96
N THR A 174 15.48 -11.06 12.94
CA THR A 174 14.30 -11.91 12.96
C THR A 174 13.09 -11.01 12.99
N THR A 175 12.22 -11.15 12.00
CA THR A 175 10.96 -10.45 11.94
C THR A 175 9.84 -11.47 12.16
N THR A 176 8.97 -11.22 13.13
CA THR A 176 7.82 -12.07 13.37
C THR A 176 6.58 -11.47 12.72
N LYS A 177 5.58 -12.31 12.43
CA LYS A 177 4.28 -11.84 11.96
C LYS A 177 3.70 -10.77 12.89
N SER A 178 3.84 -10.95 14.20
CA SER A 178 3.39 -9.96 15.20
C SER A 178 4.14 -8.62 15.10
N ASP A 179 5.39 -8.61 14.66
CA ASP A 179 6.15 -7.36 14.43
C ASP A 179 5.64 -6.64 13.19
N ILE A 180 5.32 -7.37 12.14
CA ILE A 180 4.71 -6.83 10.91
C ILE A 180 3.33 -6.24 11.23
N GLU A 181 2.49 -6.99 11.95
CA GLU A 181 1.17 -6.52 12.39
C GLU A 181 1.26 -5.25 13.25
N ARG A 182 2.20 -5.22 14.19
CA ARG A 182 2.45 -4.05 15.04
C ARG A 182 2.93 -2.85 14.23
N SER A 183 3.86 -3.06 13.30
CA SER A 183 4.37 -2.00 12.43
C SER A 183 3.28 -1.42 11.54
N ALA A 184 2.45 -2.28 10.95
CA ALA A 184 1.30 -1.87 10.15
C ALA A 184 0.26 -1.12 11.01
N ALA A 185 0.01 -1.56 12.25
CA ALA A 185 -0.88 -0.88 13.17
C ALA A 185 -0.36 0.52 13.55
N VAL A 186 0.91 0.63 13.92
CA VAL A 186 1.53 1.94 14.27
C VAL A 186 1.44 2.92 13.11
N PHE A 187 1.74 2.48 11.89
CA PHE A 187 1.61 3.31 10.70
C PHE A 187 0.16 3.78 10.49
N THR A 188 -0.80 2.85 10.60
CA THR A 188 -2.22 3.17 10.44
C THR A 188 -2.69 4.14 11.53
N ASP A 189 -2.28 3.97 12.79
CA ASP A 189 -2.67 4.84 13.90
C ASP A 189 -2.14 6.28 13.72
N LEU A 190 -0.91 6.43 13.25
CA LEU A 190 -0.34 7.74 12.93
C LEU A 190 -1.10 8.42 11.78
N MET A 191 -1.38 7.70 10.70
CA MET A 191 -2.18 8.21 9.58
C MET A 191 -3.60 8.54 10.01
N MET A 192 -4.21 7.71 10.86
CA MET A 192 -5.56 7.91 11.39
C MET A 192 -5.68 9.23 12.14
N SER A 193 -4.71 9.57 12.97
CA SER A 193 -4.69 10.86 13.69
C SER A 193 -4.73 12.05 12.74
N MET A 194 -3.97 12.00 11.65
CA MET A 194 -3.97 13.05 10.61
C MET A 194 -5.30 13.09 9.84
N ILE A 195 -5.85 11.94 9.50
CA ILE A 195 -7.13 11.82 8.76
C ILE A 195 -8.29 12.38 9.59
N VAL A 196 -8.37 12.04 10.88
CA VAL A 196 -9.40 12.55 11.79
C VAL A 196 -9.32 14.07 11.91
N MET A 197 -8.11 14.63 12.03
CA MET A 197 -7.91 16.08 12.03
C MET A 197 -8.42 16.73 10.73
N LEU A 198 -8.10 16.14 9.59
CA LEU A 198 -8.53 16.62 8.28
C LEU A 198 -10.06 16.58 8.13
N ILE A 199 -10.70 15.51 8.56
CA ILE A 199 -12.16 15.37 8.56
C ILE A 199 -12.80 16.41 9.49
N ALA A 200 -12.26 16.62 10.69
CA ALA A 200 -12.77 17.63 11.63
C ALA A 200 -12.73 19.04 11.02
N VAL A 201 -11.64 19.42 10.39
CA VAL A 201 -11.50 20.70 9.70
C VAL A 201 -12.51 20.80 8.55
N ALA A 202 -12.65 19.74 7.75
CA ALA A 202 -13.63 19.71 6.65
C ALA A 202 -15.07 19.91 7.14
N VAL A 203 -15.46 19.28 8.24
CA VAL A 203 -16.78 19.42 8.85
C VAL A 203 -17.01 20.86 9.35
N ILE A 204 -16.02 21.48 10.01
CA ILE A 204 -16.11 22.88 10.46
C ILE A 204 -16.32 23.82 9.27
N ILE A 205 -15.55 23.66 8.20
CA ILE A 205 -15.69 24.46 6.98
C ILE A 205 -17.08 24.25 6.36
N PHE A 206 -17.53 23.00 6.26
CA PHE A 206 -18.85 22.66 5.71
C PHE A 206 -19.99 23.33 6.51
N CYS A 207 -19.96 23.21 7.83
CA CYS A 207 -20.97 23.82 8.69
C CYS A 207 -20.96 25.36 8.60
N SER A 208 -19.78 25.98 8.52
CA SER A 208 -19.65 27.43 8.36
C SER A 208 -20.23 27.91 7.03
N VAL A 209 -19.95 27.21 5.95
CA VAL A 209 -20.47 27.53 4.61
C VAL A 209 -22.00 27.34 4.56
N MET A 210 -22.50 26.24 5.13
CA MET A 210 -23.94 25.99 5.24
C MET A 210 -24.65 27.10 6.02
N PHE A 211 -24.08 27.53 7.14
CA PHE A 211 -24.62 28.62 7.95
C PHE A 211 -24.70 29.93 7.17
N LEU A 212 -23.60 30.28 6.44
CA LEU A 212 -23.58 31.47 5.61
C LEU A 212 -24.63 31.42 4.47
N MET A 213 -24.72 30.25 3.81
CA MET A 213 -25.74 30.06 2.73
C MET A 213 -27.16 30.18 3.25
N LEU A 214 -27.44 29.61 4.42
CA LEU A 214 -28.76 29.72 5.06
C LEU A 214 -29.09 31.19 5.40
N ASN A 215 -28.14 31.93 5.98
CA ASN A 215 -28.34 33.34 6.31
C ASN A 215 -28.63 34.16 5.05
N VAL A 216 -27.84 34.01 3.98
CA VAL A 216 -28.09 34.72 2.71
C VAL A 216 -29.43 34.36 2.09
N THR A 217 -29.81 33.07 2.17
CA THR A 217 -31.10 32.60 1.66
C THR A 217 -32.27 33.20 2.45
N ILE A 218 -32.14 33.24 3.78
CA ILE A 218 -33.17 33.85 4.67
C ILE A 218 -33.27 35.36 4.43
N GLU A 219 -32.15 36.06 4.29
CA GLU A 219 -32.18 37.51 3.96
C GLU A 219 -32.87 37.81 2.63
N ARG A 220 -32.57 37.04 1.60
CA ARG A 220 -33.24 37.17 0.28
C ARG A 220 -34.73 36.82 0.35
N ALA A 221 -35.07 35.75 1.05
CA ALA A 221 -36.46 35.37 1.25
C ALA A 221 -37.22 36.40 2.11
N SER A 222 -36.57 36.99 3.11
CA SER A 222 -37.14 38.02 3.98
C SER A 222 -37.57 39.26 3.22
N PHE A 223 -36.80 39.70 2.21
CA PHE A 223 -37.15 40.82 1.34
C PHE A 223 -38.41 40.48 0.52
N GLY A 224 -38.49 39.30 -0.09
CA GLY A 224 -39.67 38.82 -0.80
C GLY A 224 -40.91 38.68 0.09
N ILE A 225 -40.73 38.16 1.30
CA ILE A 225 -41.79 38.02 2.31
C ILE A 225 -42.34 39.40 2.75
N SER A 226 -41.44 40.37 2.93
CA SER A 226 -41.83 41.74 3.30
C SER A 226 -42.63 42.40 2.19
N LEU A 227 -42.23 42.20 0.96
CA LEU A 227 -42.95 42.72 -0.21
C LEU A 227 -44.36 42.13 -0.31
N VAL A 228 -44.52 40.81 -0.13
CA VAL A 228 -45.84 40.13 -0.17
C VAL A 228 -46.73 40.60 0.98
N LYS A 229 -46.16 40.87 2.19
CA LYS A 229 -46.90 41.44 3.30
C LYS A 229 -47.40 42.87 3.05
N VAL A 230 -46.64 43.71 2.35
CA VAL A 230 -47.05 45.05 1.94
C VAL A 230 -48.28 45.01 1.02
N PHE A 231 -48.36 43.95 0.18
CA PHE A 231 -49.53 43.72 -0.68
C PHE A 231 -50.75 43.10 0.03
N GLY A 232 -50.72 42.99 1.37
CA GLY A 232 -51.88 42.60 2.20
C GLY A 232 -52.08 41.10 2.42
N TYR A 233 -51.10 40.25 2.06
CA TYR A 233 -51.20 38.82 2.30
C TYR A 233 -50.97 38.47 3.77
N LYS A 234 -51.79 37.57 4.29
CA LYS A 234 -51.69 37.13 5.71
C LYS A 234 -50.50 36.19 5.90
N THR A 235 -49.90 36.20 7.09
CA THR A 235 -48.75 35.37 7.47
C THR A 235 -48.97 33.86 7.20
N LYS A 236 -50.21 33.41 7.21
CA LYS A 236 -50.61 32.02 6.90
C LYS A 236 -50.42 31.65 5.44
N ASP A 237 -50.68 32.61 4.53
CA ASP A 237 -50.57 32.41 3.09
C ASP A 237 -49.12 32.46 2.65
N VAL A 238 -48.30 33.30 3.28
CA VAL A 238 -46.86 33.38 3.07
C VAL A 238 -46.15 32.08 3.51
N LYS A 239 -46.57 31.51 4.63
CA LYS A 239 -46.01 30.24 5.13
C LYS A 239 -46.25 29.07 4.17
N LYS A 240 -47.38 29.08 3.46
CA LYS A 240 -47.75 28.03 2.49
C LYS A 240 -46.98 28.12 1.17
N LEU A 241 -46.38 29.28 0.89
CA LEU A 241 -45.64 29.54 -0.33
C LEU A 241 -44.13 29.20 -0.20
N TYR A 242 -43.59 29.21 1.04
CA TYR A 242 -42.16 29.08 1.32
C TYR A 242 -41.79 27.84 2.16
N LEU A 243 -42.74 27.05 2.59
CA LEU A 243 -42.62 25.77 3.27
C LEU A 243 -43.34 24.66 2.50
#